data_9e85a690a5533caab198650d4ddbf3a8
#
_entry.id   9e85a690a5533caab198650d4ddbf3a8
#
_cell.length_a   1.000
_cell.length_b   1.000
_cell.length_c   1.000
_cell.angle_alpha   90.00
_cell.angle_beta   90.00
_cell.angle_gamma   90.00
#
_symmetry.space_group_name_H-M   'P 1'
#
loop_
_entity.id
_entity.type
_entity.pdbx_description
1 polymer ?
#
loop_
_entity_poly.entity_id
_entity_poly.type
_entity_poly.pdbx_seq_one_letter_code
_entity_poly.pdbx_strand_id
1 'polypeptide(L)'
;NTQTYPLWILSDEEWHKEFSWISEAERAIALDWRNVVMSKSNAKLVKAEMLKPQEEYSLHELCVRGAGALGCDLSSPVYGARLERELALIESKGFSDYIFIIVDMVNWARQRMIVGPARGSSCGSLVCYLTGITSIDPIPYGLLFERFIDINRNDLPDIDIDFSDERRDLVFQYAEEKYGND
;
A
#
# COMPACT_ATOMS: atom_id res chain seq x y z
N ASN A 1 -1.24 35.07 4.81
CA ASN A 1 -2.25 34.64 5.79
C ASN A 1 -2.75 33.25 5.39
N THR A 2 -2.08 32.23 5.86
CA THR A 2 -2.58 30.85 5.81
C THR A 2 -3.58 30.71 6.95
N GLN A 3 -4.87 30.81 6.65
CA GLN A 3 -5.92 30.39 7.57
C GLN A 3 -5.87 28.86 7.65
N THR A 4 -5.42 28.34 8.78
CA THR A 4 -5.51 26.91 9.11
C THR A 4 -6.93 26.65 9.59
N TYR A 5 -7.73 26.01 8.76
CA TYR A 5 -9.03 25.49 9.17
C TYR A 5 -8.85 24.19 9.97
N PRO A 6 -9.63 23.95 11.02
CA PRO A 6 -9.59 22.68 11.72
C PRO A 6 -10.01 21.54 10.79
N LEU A 7 -9.20 20.47 10.77
CA LEU A 7 -9.43 19.28 9.93
C LEU A 7 -10.28 18.19 10.64
N TRP A 8 -10.78 18.47 11.83
CA TRP A 8 -11.65 17.55 12.59
C TRP A 8 -13.12 18.00 12.54
N ILE A 9 -14.00 17.08 12.82
CA ILE A 9 -15.42 17.38 12.96
C ILE A 9 -15.61 18.17 14.25
N LEU A 10 -16.05 19.42 14.12
CA LEU A 10 -16.28 20.31 15.24
C LEU A 10 -17.54 19.90 16.03
N SER A 11 -17.49 20.00 17.36
CA SER A 11 -18.71 20.01 18.21
C SER A 11 -19.56 21.24 17.89
N ASP A 12 -20.82 21.23 18.34
CA ASP A 12 -21.72 22.38 18.10
C ASP A 12 -21.18 23.68 18.70
N GLU A 13 -20.56 23.60 19.87
CA GLU A 13 -19.96 24.76 20.55
C GLU A 13 -18.74 25.30 19.79
N GLU A 14 -17.86 24.41 19.37
CA GLU A 14 -16.68 24.76 18.56
C GLU A 14 -17.12 25.36 17.23
N TRP A 15 -18.15 24.76 16.60
CA TRP A 15 -18.70 25.22 15.34
C TRP A 15 -19.27 26.61 15.45
N HIS A 16 -20.07 26.91 16.50
CA HIS A 16 -20.61 28.25 16.75
C HIS A 16 -19.52 29.29 17.02
N LYS A 17 -18.44 28.90 17.70
CA LYS A 17 -17.29 29.75 17.96
C LYS A 17 -16.50 30.06 16.69
N GLU A 18 -16.17 29.06 15.93
CA GLU A 18 -15.35 29.18 14.72
C GLU A 18 -16.06 29.99 13.63
N PHE A 19 -17.37 29.79 13.48
CA PHE A 19 -18.20 30.47 12.48
C PHE A 19 -19.05 31.63 13.08
N SER A 20 -18.56 32.28 14.13
CA SER A 20 -19.23 33.39 14.78
C SER A 20 -19.44 34.62 13.88
N TRP A 21 -18.70 34.73 12.79
CA TRP A 21 -18.79 35.77 11.76
C TRP A 21 -19.99 35.59 10.80
N ILE A 22 -20.64 34.42 10.80
CA ILE A 22 -21.86 34.15 10.05
C ILE A 22 -23.08 34.49 10.94
N SER A 23 -24.15 34.96 10.33
CA SER A 23 -25.39 35.28 11.08
C SER A 23 -25.97 34.05 11.77
N GLU A 24 -26.67 34.22 12.86
CA GLU A 24 -27.28 33.13 13.63
C GLU A 24 -28.28 32.32 12.79
N ALA A 25 -29.04 32.99 11.92
CA ALA A 25 -29.99 32.35 11.02
C ALA A 25 -29.29 31.44 10.00
N GLU A 26 -28.18 31.89 9.41
CA GLU A 26 -27.40 31.10 8.46
C GLU A 26 -26.73 29.92 9.16
N ARG A 27 -26.22 30.09 10.38
CA ARG A 27 -25.67 29.00 11.19
C ARG A 27 -26.73 27.94 11.49
N ALA A 28 -27.95 28.35 11.86
CA ALA A 28 -29.04 27.42 12.13
C ALA A 28 -29.40 26.58 10.89
N ILE A 29 -29.44 27.19 9.71
CA ILE A 29 -29.68 26.49 8.44
C ILE A 29 -28.55 25.48 8.15
N ALA A 30 -27.29 25.88 8.33
CA ALA A 30 -26.16 25.01 8.09
C ALA A 30 -26.12 23.81 9.06
N LEU A 31 -26.46 24.01 10.33
CA LEU A 31 -26.59 22.94 11.32
C LEU A 31 -27.73 21.97 10.99
N ASP A 32 -28.86 22.47 10.51
CA ASP A 32 -30.00 21.66 10.09
C ASP A 32 -29.58 20.76 8.88
N TRP A 33 -28.96 21.34 7.87
CA TRP A 33 -28.43 20.58 6.74
C TRP A 33 -27.39 19.54 7.16
N ARG A 34 -26.48 19.86 8.08
CA ARG A 34 -25.53 18.88 8.63
C ARG A 34 -26.26 17.70 9.26
N ASN A 35 -27.27 17.98 10.09
CA ASN A 35 -28.05 16.95 10.77
C ASN A 35 -28.85 16.07 9.76
N VAL A 36 -29.40 16.68 8.72
CA VAL A 36 -30.07 15.96 7.62
C VAL A 36 -29.09 15.03 6.90
N VAL A 37 -27.89 15.50 6.56
CA VAL A 37 -26.84 14.69 5.91
C VAL A 37 -26.41 13.55 6.83
N MET A 38 -26.13 13.83 8.10
CA MET A 38 -25.72 12.80 9.06
C MET A 38 -26.80 11.74 9.29
N SER A 39 -28.08 12.14 9.37
CA SER A 39 -29.20 11.22 9.58
C SER A 39 -29.46 10.31 8.37
N LYS A 40 -29.15 10.79 7.17
CA LYS A 40 -29.31 10.04 5.91
C LYS A 40 -28.06 9.27 5.50
N SER A 41 -26.91 9.63 6.07
CA SER A 41 -25.64 8.97 5.78
C SER A 41 -25.50 7.71 6.62
N ASN A 42 -25.92 6.58 6.07
CA ASN A 42 -25.78 5.25 6.68
C ASN A 42 -24.79 4.37 5.91
N ALA A 43 -23.95 4.98 5.09
CA ALA A 43 -22.94 4.26 4.34
C ALA A 43 -21.97 3.59 5.33
N LYS A 44 -21.88 2.28 5.27
CA LYS A 44 -20.86 1.50 5.95
C LYS A 44 -19.75 1.22 4.94
N LEU A 45 -18.54 1.68 5.24
CA LEU A 45 -17.37 1.23 4.51
C LEU A 45 -17.14 -0.23 4.86
N VAL A 46 -17.50 -1.11 3.94
CA VAL A 46 -17.13 -2.52 4.03
C VAL A 46 -15.72 -2.62 3.50
N LYS A 47 -14.78 -3.04 4.37
CA LYS A 47 -13.43 -3.36 3.94
C LYS A 47 -13.52 -4.63 3.09
N ALA A 48 -13.11 -4.53 1.83
CA ALA A 48 -13.04 -5.71 0.97
C ALA A 48 -12.10 -6.76 1.60
N GLU A 49 -12.47 -8.02 1.47
CA GLU A 49 -11.58 -9.11 1.88
C GLU A 49 -10.36 -9.14 0.95
N MET A 50 -9.22 -9.47 1.53
CA MET A 50 -8.00 -9.64 0.76
C MET A 50 -8.14 -10.87 -0.15
N LEU A 51 -7.87 -10.70 -1.42
CA LEU A 51 -7.80 -11.81 -2.37
C LEU A 51 -6.68 -12.77 -1.95
N LYS A 52 -6.93 -14.07 -2.05
CA LYS A 52 -5.96 -15.11 -1.72
C LYS A 52 -5.46 -15.74 -3.02
N PRO A 53 -4.25 -15.43 -3.47
CA PRO A 53 -3.67 -16.11 -4.60
C PRO A 53 -3.48 -17.60 -4.26
N GLN A 54 -3.71 -18.47 -5.24
CA GLN A 54 -3.47 -19.91 -5.09
C GLN A 54 -2.00 -20.21 -5.35
N GLU A 55 -1.14 -19.98 -4.37
CA GLU A 55 0.28 -20.27 -4.46
C GLU A 55 0.60 -21.57 -3.72
N GLU A 56 1.42 -22.42 -4.36
CA GLU A 56 1.86 -23.71 -3.80
C GLU A 56 3.07 -23.56 -2.85
N TYR A 57 3.59 -22.34 -2.68
CA TYR A 57 4.81 -22.05 -1.92
C TYR A 57 4.65 -20.78 -1.06
N SER A 58 5.44 -20.71 0.00
CA SER A 58 5.44 -19.58 0.91
C SER A 58 6.22 -18.37 0.34
N LEU A 59 5.97 -17.19 0.89
CA LEU A 59 6.72 -15.99 0.53
C LEU A 59 8.22 -16.16 0.84
N HIS A 60 8.56 -16.86 1.92
CA HIS A 60 9.94 -17.22 2.24
C HIS A 60 10.60 -18.05 1.12
N GLU A 61 9.92 -19.10 0.64
CA GLU A 61 10.45 -19.94 -0.45
C GLU A 61 10.63 -19.14 -1.74
N LEU A 62 9.72 -18.22 -2.04
CA LEU A 62 9.86 -17.32 -3.18
C LEU A 62 11.11 -16.45 -3.06
N CYS A 63 11.34 -15.87 -1.86
CA CYS A 63 12.55 -15.08 -1.59
C CYS A 63 13.83 -15.91 -1.73
N VAL A 64 13.85 -17.15 -1.24
CA VAL A 64 15.01 -18.06 -1.37
C VAL A 64 15.32 -18.36 -2.83
N ARG A 65 14.30 -18.64 -3.65
CA ARG A 65 14.46 -18.83 -5.10
C ARG A 65 15.02 -17.58 -5.78
N GLY A 66 14.47 -16.41 -5.43
CA GLY A 66 14.93 -15.13 -5.94
C GLY A 66 16.38 -14.82 -5.54
N ALA A 67 16.75 -15.08 -4.30
CA ALA A 67 18.13 -14.92 -3.82
C ALA A 67 19.11 -15.78 -4.64
N GLY A 68 18.75 -17.05 -4.91
CA GLY A 68 19.54 -17.92 -5.76
C GLY A 68 19.71 -17.38 -7.18
N ALA A 69 18.66 -16.85 -7.77
CA ALA A 69 18.69 -16.26 -9.12
C ALA A 69 19.52 -14.96 -9.19
N LEU A 70 19.52 -14.17 -8.12
CA LEU A 70 20.23 -12.88 -8.02
C LEU A 70 21.67 -13.04 -7.48
N GLY A 71 22.06 -14.23 -7.02
CA GLY A 71 23.36 -14.47 -6.39
C GLY A 71 23.49 -13.85 -4.99
N CYS A 72 22.38 -13.62 -4.29
CA CYS A 72 22.37 -13.10 -2.93
C CYS A 72 22.65 -14.22 -1.92
N ASP A 73 23.66 -14.04 -1.09
CA ASP A 73 24.01 -15.00 -0.04
C ASP A 73 23.17 -14.77 1.22
N LEU A 74 22.09 -15.54 1.36
CA LEU A 74 21.23 -15.50 2.55
C LEU A 74 21.88 -16.12 3.80
N SER A 75 23.02 -16.84 3.67
CA SER A 75 23.79 -17.31 4.83
C SER A 75 24.54 -16.18 5.51
N SER A 76 24.77 -15.08 4.81
CA SER A 76 25.29 -13.84 5.40
C SER A 76 24.35 -13.31 6.48
N PRO A 77 24.85 -13.03 7.71
CA PRO A 77 24.01 -12.49 8.79
C PRO A 77 23.27 -11.21 8.41
N VAL A 78 23.84 -10.40 7.52
CA VAL A 78 23.25 -9.13 7.08
C VAL A 78 21.99 -9.38 6.24
N TYR A 79 22.07 -10.26 5.25
CA TYR A 79 20.92 -10.59 4.39
C TYR A 79 19.91 -11.49 5.10
N GLY A 80 20.38 -12.54 5.78
CA GLY A 80 19.52 -13.47 6.49
C GLY A 80 18.69 -12.79 7.58
N ALA A 81 19.33 -12.07 8.49
CA ALA A 81 18.60 -11.37 9.56
C ALA A 81 17.64 -10.29 9.02
N ARG A 82 18.01 -9.63 7.91
CA ARG A 82 17.14 -8.65 7.26
C ARG A 82 15.91 -9.32 6.67
N LEU A 83 16.08 -10.43 5.95
CA LEU A 83 14.98 -11.17 5.35
C LEU A 83 14.00 -11.69 6.40
N GLU A 84 14.50 -12.35 7.45
CA GLU A 84 13.67 -12.86 8.53
C GLU A 84 12.84 -11.76 9.21
N ARG A 85 13.46 -10.62 9.48
CA ARG A 85 12.77 -9.46 10.07
C ARG A 85 11.66 -8.91 9.17
N GLU A 86 11.91 -8.79 7.86
CA GLU A 86 10.92 -8.30 6.92
C GLU A 86 9.75 -9.28 6.76
N LEU A 87 10.04 -10.56 6.59
CA LEU A 87 9.03 -11.60 6.47
C LEU A 87 8.15 -11.68 7.73
N ALA A 88 8.75 -11.69 8.92
CA ALA A 88 8.00 -11.72 10.16
C ALA A 88 7.00 -10.56 10.28
N LEU A 89 7.38 -9.34 9.86
CA LEU A 89 6.48 -8.20 9.88
C LEU A 89 5.39 -8.30 8.79
N ILE A 90 5.75 -8.68 7.57
CA ILE A 90 4.80 -8.87 6.44
C ILE A 90 3.75 -9.92 6.82
N GLU A 91 4.17 -11.08 7.34
CA GLU A 91 3.29 -12.16 7.76
C GLU A 91 2.39 -11.77 8.94
N SER A 92 2.95 -11.12 9.97
CA SER A 92 2.17 -10.67 11.13
C SER A 92 1.05 -9.69 10.78
N LYS A 93 1.21 -8.95 9.70
CA LYS A 93 0.22 -8.01 9.16
C LYS A 93 -0.71 -8.63 8.11
N GLY A 94 -0.47 -9.88 7.71
CA GLY A 94 -1.25 -10.57 6.68
C GLY A 94 -1.05 -9.98 5.27
N PHE A 95 0.12 -9.43 4.97
CA PHE A 95 0.40 -8.78 3.67
C PHE A 95 1.02 -9.72 2.64
N SER A 96 1.25 -10.99 2.97
CA SER A 96 1.86 -11.97 2.07
C SER A 96 1.08 -12.12 0.75
N ASP A 97 -0.25 -12.25 0.84
CA ASP A 97 -1.12 -12.39 -0.34
C ASP A 97 -1.05 -11.17 -1.26
N TYR A 98 -0.98 -9.97 -0.67
CA TYR A 98 -0.78 -8.73 -1.41
C TYR A 98 0.55 -8.72 -2.18
N ILE A 99 1.64 -9.13 -1.54
CA ILE A 99 2.96 -9.24 -2.19
C ILE A 99 2.90 -10.24 -3.35
N PHE A 100 2.27 -11.40 -3.18
CA PHE A 100 2.11 -12.39 -4.26
C PHE A 100 1.38 -11.82 -5.48
N ILE A 101 0.29 -11.10 -5.26
CA ILE A 101 -0.48 -10.46 -6.35
C ILE A 101 0.41 -9.48 -7.11
N ILE A 102 1.18 -8.65 -6.39
CA ILE A 102 2.08 -7.67 -7.01
C ILE A 102 3.21 -8.37 -7.79
N VAL A 103 3.81 -9.43 -7.24
CA VAL A 103 4.83 -10.24 -7.92
C VAL A 103 4.29 -10.81 -9.23
N ASP A 104 3.09 -11.37 -9.21
CA ASP A 104 2.44 -11.94 -10.38
C ASP A 104 2.22 -10.88 -11.46
N MET A 105 1.65 -9.73 -11.09
CA MET A 105 1.42 -8.62 -12.02
C MET A 105 2.73 -8.11 -12.65
N VAL A 106 3.78 -7.94 -11.85
CA VAL A 106 5.09 -7.48 -12.32
C VAL A 106 5.72 -8.50 -13.27
N ASN A 107 5.67 -9.78 -12.93
CA ASN A 107 6.20 -10.84 -13.76
C ASN A 107 5.45 -10.97 -15.09
N TRP A 108 4.11 -10.85 -15.06
CA TRP A 108 3.29 -10.84 -16.26
C TRP A 108 3.64 -9.65 -17.17
N ALA A 109 3.80 -8.46 -16.57
CA ALA A 109 4.13 -7.23 -17.29
C ALA A 109 5.53 -7.29 -17.92
N ARG A 110 6.55 -7.77 -17.20
CA ARG A 110 7.93 -7.87 -17.70
C ARG A 110 8.08 -8.72 -18.95
N GLN A 111 7.21 -9.69 -19.15
CA GLN A 111 7.20 -10.51 -20.38
C GLN A 111 6.63 -9.75 -21.58
N ARG A 112 6.00 -8.60 -21.40
CA ARG A 112 5.21 -7.89 -22.42
C ARG A 112 5.61 -6.45 -22.61
N MET A 113 6.24 -5.84 -21.61
CA MET A 113 6.60 -4.43 -21.62
C MET A 113 7.78 -4.14 -20.69
N ILE A 114 8.34 -2.94 -20.85
CA ILE A 114 9.35 -2.42 -19.92
C ILE A 114 8.65 -2.08 -18.61
N VAL A 115 9.20 -2.57 -17.51
CA VAL A 115 8.80 -2.25 -16.13
C VAL A 115 9.96 -1.52 -15.47
N GLY A 116 9.66 -0.41 -14.80
CA GLY A 116 10.65 0.38 -14.08
C GLY A 116 11.38 -0.43 -12.99
N PRO A 117 12.62 -0.06 -12.67
CA PRO A 117 13.46 -0.85 -11.77
C PRO A 117 13.05 -0.77 -10.31
N ALA A 118 12.62 0.38 -9.86
CA ALA A 118 12.18 0.66 -8.49
C ALA A 118 11.76 2.11 -8.32
N ARG A 119 10.80 2.37 -7.45
CA ARG A 119 10.37 3.69 -7.03
C ARG A 119 9.77 3.65 -5.62
N GLY A 120 9.79 4.79 -4.91
CA GLY A 120 9.12 4.94 -3.63
C GLY A 120 9.75 4.15 -2.49
N SER A 121 8.93 3.86 -1.48
CA SER A 121 9.37 3.22 -0.23
C SER A 121 9.67 1.72 -0.39
N SER A 122 9.08 1.05 -1.38
CA SER A 122 9.30 -0.37 -1.67
C SER A 122 10.75 -0.70 -2.03
N CYS A 123 11.54 0.30 -2.48
CA CYS A 123 12.99 0.16 -2.68
C CYS A 123 13.73 -0.20 -1.39
N GLY A 124 13.17 0.08 -0.22
CA GLY A 124 13.73 -0.26 1.07
C GLY A 124 13.50 -1.71 1.51
N SER A 125 12.75 -2.51 0.76
CA SER A 125 12.43 -3.89 1.10
C SER A 125 13.31 -4.91 0.37
N LEU A 126 13.98 -5.76 1.14
CA LEU A 126 14.72 -6.90 0.61
C LEU A 126 13.77 -7.95 0.01
N VAL A 127 12.58 -8.14 0.61
CA VAL A 127 11.55 -9.03 0.05
C VAL A 127 11.13 -8.54 -1.34
N CYS A 128 10.87 -7.25 -1.53
CA CYS A 128 10.54 -6.70 -2.85
C CYS A 128 11.66 -6.91 -3.88
N TYR A 129 12.92 -6.79 -3.46
CA TYR A 129 14.07 -7.06 -4.32
C TYR A 129 14.18 -8.54 -4.69
N LEU A 130 14.14 -9.44 -3.72
CA LEU A 130 14.28 -10.88 -3.95
C LEU A 130 13.11 -11.46 -4.75
N THR A 131 11.92 -10.93 -4.59
CA THR A 131 10.73 -11.36 -5.36
C THR A 131 10.63 -10.70 -6.74
N GLY A 132 11.54 -9.78 -7.04
CA GLY A 132 11.60 -9.10 -8.33
C GLY A 132 10.59 -7.95 -8.48
N ILE A 133 9.90 -7.51 -7.44
CA ILE A 133 9.08 -6.30 -7.50
C ILE A 133 9.97 -5.09 -7.78
N THR A 134 11.12 -4.99 -7.10
CA THR A 134 12.16 -3.98 -7.36
C THR A 134 13.42 -4.63 -7.90
N SER A 135 14.28 -3.83 -8.55
CA SER A 135 15.56 -4.29 -9.12
C SER A 135 16.77 -3.72 -8.38
N ILE A 136 16.55 -3.10 -7.24
CA ILE A 136 17.60 -2.44 -6.44
C ILE A 136 17.74 -3.18 -5.11
N ASP A 137 18.96 -3.67 -4.84
CA ASP A 137 19.30 -4.25 -3.54
C ASP A 137 19.33 -3.15 -2.48
N PRO A 138 18.48 -3.20 -1.43
CA PRO A 138 18.44 -2.17 -0.40
C PRO A 138 19.66 -2.17 0.52
N ILE A 139 20.38 -3.28 0.65
CA ILE A 139 21.44 -3.46 1.66
C ILE A 139 22.64 -2.57 1.39
N PRO A 140 23.24 -2.56 0.18
CA PRO A 140 24.42 -1.72 -0.10
C PRO A 140 24.16 -0.21 0.05
N TYR A 141 22.93 0.21 -0.11
CA TYR A 141 22.51 1.61 -0.02
C TYR A 141 21.97 2.00 1.37
N GLY A 142 21.94 1.07 2.32
CA GLY A 142 21.43 1.34 3.67
C GLY A 142 19.95 1.75 3.71
N LEU A 143 19.14 1.28 2.75
CA LEU A 143 17.73 1.64 2.69
C LEU A 143 16.94 0.97 3.81
N LEU A 144 16.04 1.73 4.43
CA LEU A 144 15.29 1.31 5.60
C LEU A 144 13.95 0.68 5.22
N PHE A 145 13.72 -0.54 5.68
CA PHE A 145 12.46 -1.27 5.50
C PHE A 145 11.29 -0.58 6.21
N GLU A 146 11.55 0.06 7.34
CA GLU A 146 10.56 0.75 8.16
C GLU A 146 9.89 1.94 7.44
N ARG A 147 10.49 2.41 6.35
CA ARG A 147 9.85 3.39 5.46
C ARG A 147 8.81 2.78 4.53
N PHE A 148 8.90 1.48 4.28
CA PHE A 148 7.96 0.74 3.45
C PHE A 148 6.82 0.17 4.29
N ILE A 149 7.13 -0.50 5.40
CA ILE A 149 6.12 -1.03 6.32
C ILE A 149 6.43 -0.54 7.73
N ASP A 150 5.55 0.33 8.25
CA ASP A 150 5.61 0.81 9.63
C ASP A 150 4.90 -0.20 10.54
N ILE A 151 5.57 -0.60 11.62
CA ILE A 151 5.02 -1.54 12.61
C ILE A 151 3.74 -1.04 13.25
N ASN A 152 3.58 0.27 13.39
CA ASN A 152 2.44 0.91 14.05
C ASN A 152 1.25 1.17 13.12
N ARG A 153 1.41 0.98 11.80
CA ARG A 153 0.36 1.21 10.81
C ARG A 153 -0.18 -0.12 10.30
N ASN A 154 -1.49 -0.21 10.11
CA ASN A 154 -2.17 -1.40 9.59
C ASN A 154 -2.67 -1.23 8.14
N ASP A 155 -2.33 -0.11 7.51
CA ASP A 155 -2.64 0.12 6.11
C ASP A 155 -1.74 -0.74 5.23
N LEU A 156 -2.25 -1.16 4.07
CA LEU A 156 -1.44 -1.83 3.07
C LEU A 156 -0.27 -0.94 2.65
N PRO A 157 0.93 -1.52 2.47
CA PRO A 157 2.07 -0.77 1.98
C PRO A 157 1.83 -0.31 0.55
N ASP A 158 2.31 0.88 0.24
CA ASP A 158 2.22 1.46 -1.10
C ASP A 158 3.42 0.97 -1.95
N ILE A 159 3.12 0.28 -3.05
CA ILE A 159 4.13 -0.20 -4.00
C ILE A 159 3.95 0.54 -5.31
N ASP A 160 4.86 1.46 -5.56
CA ASP A 160 4.93 2.23 -6.80
C ASP A 160 5.64 1.43 -7.90
N ILE A 161 4.97 1.21 -9.04
CA ILE A 161 5.52 0.50 -10.20
C ILE A 161 5.29 1.32 -11.45
N ASP A 162 6.35 1.57 -12.20
CA ASP A 162 6.27 2.25 -13.48
C ASP A 162 6.13 1.25 -14.63
N PHE A 163 5.05 1.35 -15.37
CA PHE A 163 4.81 0.57 -16.59
C PHE A 163 4.93 1.46 -17.82
N SER A 164 5.23 0.86 -18.99
CA SER A 164 5.16 1.57 -20.27
C SER A 164 3.77 2.16 -20.47
N ASP A 165 3.70 3.47 -20.76
CA ASP A 165 2.46 4.21 -20.91
C ASP A 165 1.54 3.60 -21.98
N GLU A 166 2.11 3.18 -23.12
CA GLU A 166 1.37 2.57 -24.22
C GLU A 166 0.68 1.25 -23.87
N ARG A 167 1.14 0.54 -22.84
CA ARG A 167 0.69 -0.82 -22.49
C ARG A 167 0.18 -0.96 -21.05
N ARG A 168 0.13 0.13 -20.31
CA ARG A 168 -0.34 0.13 -18.91
C ARG A 168 -1.73 -0.47 -18.77
N ASP A 169 -2.63 -0.18 -19.71
CA ASP A 169 -4.01 -0.67 -19.68
C ASP A 169 -4.11 -2.20 -19.77
N LEU A 170 -3.12 -2.86 -20.40
CA LEU A 170 -3.05 -4.32 -20.42
C LEU A 170 -2.80 -4.92 -19.03
N VAL A 171 -2.07 -4.21 -18.16
CA VAL A 171 -1.84 -4.65 -16.78
C VAL A 171 -3.13 -4.58 -15.98
N PHE A 172 -3.91 -3.52 -16.16
CA PHE A 172 -5.22 -3.39 -15.52
C PHE A 172 -6.19 -4.47 -15.99
N GLN A 173 -6.25 -4.74 -17.31
CA GLN A 173 -7.07 -5.82 -17.85
C GLN A 173 -6.67 -7.18 -17.27
N TYR A 174 -5.37 -7.48 -17.22
CA TYR A 174 -4.89 -8.71 -16.60
C TYR A 174 -5.28 -8.84 -15.12
N ALA A 175 -5.13 -7.75 -14.36
CA ALA A 175 -5.51 -7.74 -12.95
C ALA A 175 -7.02 -7.93 -12.77
N GLU A 176 -7.84 -7.29 -13.61
CA GLU A 176 -9.29 -7.42 -13.59
C GLU A 176 -9.73 -8.84 -13.98
N GLU A 177 -9.16 -9.41 -15.05
CA GLU A 177 -9.47 -10.78 -15.51
C GLU A 177 -9.08 -11.84 -14.47
N LYS A 178 -7.95 -11.66 -13.78
CA LYS A 178 -7.42 -12.66 -12.85
C LYS A 178 -7.96 -12.50 -11.42
N TYR A 179 -8.17 -11.27 -10.99
CA TYR A 179 -8.46 -10.93 -9.59
C TYR A 179 -9.75 -10.15 -9.38
N GLY A 180 -10.39 -9.67 -10.44
CA GLY A 180 -11.53 -8.73 -10.37
C GLY A 180 -12.92 -9.36 -10.50
N ASN A 181 -13.06 -10.66 -10.29
CA ASN A 181 -14.31 -11.38 -10.57
C ASN A 181 -15.25 -11.49 -9.36
N ASP A 182 -15.51 -10.39 -8.63
CA ASP A 182 -16.64 -10.36 -7.68
C ASP A 182 -17.32 -8.99 -7.63
#